data_e56e9757239b556d70491b99bfc189c0
#
_entry.id   e56e9757239b556d70491b99bfc189c0
#
_cell.length_a   1.000
_cell.length_b   1.000
_cell.length_c   1.000
_cell.angle_alpha   90.00
_cell.angle_beta   90.00
_cell.angle_gamma   90.00
#
_symmetry.space_group_name_H-M   'P 1'
#
loop_
_entity.id
_entity.type
_entity.pdbx_description
1 polymer ?
#
loop_
_entity_poly.entity_id
_entity_poly.type
_entity_poly.pdbx_seq_one_letter_code
_entity_poly.pdbx_strand_id
1 'polypeptide(L)'
;MSKEQGNLPKLAAPAQRALTSAGIMQLEQLTKLTEAELLQLHGMGRNAVGTLREALKSRGLSFRTGMENRKMDKTIRTQLDNIRSEDAQLQNKAYMSLMKETEKSVDWAYEAWDELIEGLTHKDNHVRAICGQLLGNLGKSDPKGRMFKDFDKLLAVTKDEKFVTARHTLQNIWKVGLGGKKSQELVVKGLEKRFKECIKEKNCTLIRYDISVCLRNLYDATTSSEIKEKALELIELEKDVKYKNKYATVWKK
;
A
#
# COMPACT_ATOMS: atom_id res chain seq x y z
N MET A 1 38.80 -13.88 -19.95
CA MET A 1 37.61 -13.35 -19.27
C MET A 1 37.12 -14.43 -18.31
N SER A 2 37.52 -14.28 -17.04
CA SER A 2 37.15 -15.22 -15.95
C SER A 2 35.67 -15.16 -15.72
N LYS A 3 34.95 -16.30 -15.86
CA LYS A 3 33.57 -16.43 -15.41
C LYS A 3 33.59 -16.24 -13.89
N GLU A 4 33.01 -15.14 -13.40
CA GLU A 4 32.68 -15.00 -12.00
C GLU A 4 31.75 -16.16 -11.64
N GLN A 5 32.29 -17.18 -10.99
CA GLN A 5 31.51 -18.25 -10.40
C GLN A 5 30.69 -17.64 -9.28
N GLY A 6 29.37 -17.57 -9.46
CA GLY A 6 28.45 -17.16 -8.44
C GLY A 6 28.64 -17.99 -7.16
N ASN A 7 28.45 -17.38 -6.02
CA ASN A 7 28.66 -17.99 -4.70
C ASN A 7 27.48 -18.88 -4.23
N LEU A 8 26.65 -19.34 -5.16
CA LEU A 8 25.51 -20.22 -4.88
C LEU A 8 25.98 -21.65 -4.57
N PRO A 9 25.32 -22.37 -3.65
CA PRO A 9 25.63 -23.77 -3.37
C PRO A 9 25.29 -24.67 -4.58
N LYS A 10 25.87 -25.86 -4.60
CA LYS A 10 25.56 -26.85 -5.64
C LYS A 10 24.11 -27.33 -5.50
N LEU A 11 23.31 -27.13 -6.52
CA LEU A 11 21.91 -27.51 -6.59
C LEU A 11 21.67 -28.49 -7.75
N ALA A 12 20.54 -29.19 -7.72
CA ALA A 12 20.07 -29.98 -8.86
C ALA A 12 19.82 -29.08 -10.10
N ALA A 13 20.06 -29.60 -11.30
CA ALA A 13 20.01 -28.86 -12.55
C ALA A 13 18.69 -28.06 -12.79
N PRO A 14 17.48 -28.55 -12.42
CA PRO A 14 16.27 -27.77 -12.54
C PRO A 14 16.27 -26.49 -11.68
N ALA A 15 16.71 -26.60 -10.42
CA ALA A 15 16.77 -25.46 -9.50
C ALA A 15 17.85 -24.45 -9.91
N GLN A 16 18.97 -24.93 -10.45
CA GLN A 16 20.04 -24.09 -10.94
C GLN A 16 19.59 -23.26 -12.15
N ARG A 17 18.86 -23.90 -13.10
CA ARG A 17 18.25 -23.21 -14.23
C ARG A 17 17.18 -22.20 -13.81
N ALA A 18 16.37 -22.53 -12.80
CA ALA A 18 15.37 -21.63 -12.25
C ALA A 18 15.99 -20.34 -11.70
N LEU A 19 17.08 -20.42 -10.91
CA LEU A 19 17.80 -19.26 -10.41
C LEU A 19 18.44 -18.45 -11.54
N THR A 20 19.08 -19.08 -12.49
CA THR A 20 19.68 -18.40 -13.65
C THR A 20 18.64 -17.66 -14.48
N SER A 21 17.49 -18.28 -14.75
CA SER A 21 16.38 -17.65 -15.48
C SER A 21 15.78 -16.47 -14.73
N ALA A 22 15.83 -16.49 -13.40
CA ALA A 22 15.40 -15.38 -12.55
C ALA A 22 16.49 -14.30 -12.33
N GLY A 23 17.67 -14.43 -12.96
CA GLY A 23 18.79 -13.50 -12.80
C GLY A 23 19.49 -13.59 -11.45
N ILE A 24 19.29 -14.68 -10.70
CA ILE A 24 19.86 -14.89 -9.37
C ILE A 24 21.17 -15.67 -9.49
N MET A 25 22.28 -14.96 -9.35
CA MET A 25 23.64 -15.51 -9.52
C MET A 25 24.44 -15.55 -8.21
N GLN A 26 23.98 -14.82 -7.19
CA GLN A 26 24.66 -14.67 -5.91
C GLN A 26 23.73 -14.94 -4.74
N LEU A 27 24.31 -15.47 -3.64
CA LEU A 27 23.59 -15.83 -2.43
C LEU A 27 22.92 -14.61 -1.79
N GLU A 28 23.58 -13.46 -1.84
CA GLU A 28 23.09 -12.19 -1.30
C GLU A 28 21.80 -11.70 -1.97
N GLN A 29 21.59 -12.06 -3.24
CA GLN A 29 20.35 -11.70 -3.94
C GLN A 29 19.12 -12.42 -3.37
N LEU A 30 19.33 -13.60 -2.77
CA LEU A 30 18.27 -14.37 -2.13
C LEU A 30 17.72 -13.71 -0.85
N THR A 31 18.50 -12.82 -0.20
CA THR A 31 18.00 -12.06 0.96
C THR A 31 16.84 -11.11 0.61
N LYS A 32 16.64 -10.84 -0.66
CA LYS A 32 15.53 -10.03 -1.18
C LYS A 32 14.27 -10.85 -1.47
N LEU A 33 14.35 -12.18 -1.41
CA LEU A 33 13.27 -13.11 -1.75
C LEU A 33 12.86 -13.92 -0.53
N THR A 34 11.57 -14.26 -0.49
CA THR A 34 11.02 -15.23 0.45
C THR A 34 11.15 -16.65 -0.09
N GLU A 35 11.10 -17.63 0.79
CA GLU A 35 11.07 -19.05 0.36
C GLU A 35 9.84 -19.37 -0.52
N ALA A 36 8.71 -18.72 -0.24
CA ALA A 36 7.48 -18.88 -1.03
C ALA A 36 7.67 -18.35 -2.46
N GLU A 37 8.31 -17.20 -2.63
CA GLU A 37 8.61 -16.64 -3.96
C GLU A 37 9.59 -17.54 -4.74
N LEU A 38 10.58 -18.11 -4.07
CA LEU A 38 11.49 -19.07 -4.69
C LEU A 38 10.79 -20.35 -5.15
N LEU A 39 9.86 -20.88 -4.34
CA LEU A 39 9.07 -22.06 -4.71
C LEU A 39 8.14 -21.83 -5.91
N GLN A 40 7.86 -20.59 -6.27
CA GLN A 40 7.10 -20.23 -7.49
C GLN A 40 7.94 -20.38 -8.78
N LEU A 41 9.27 -20.41 -8.65
CA LEU A 41 10.13 -20.55 -9.83
C LEU A 41 10.04 -21.98 -10.38
N HIS A 42 9.73 -22.10 -11.67
CA HIS A 42 9.62 -23.41 -12.33
C HIS A 42 10.91 -24.21 -12.19
N GLY A 43 10.85 -25.39 -11.60
CA GLY A 43 12.01 -26.24 -11.31
C GLY A 43 12.64 -26.04 -9.93
N MET A 44 12.11 -25.12 -9.11
CA MET A 44 12.54 -24.94 -7.71
C MET A 44 11.74 -25.87 -6.79
N GLY A 45 12.41 -26.77 -6.10
CA GLY A 45 11.82 -27.70 -5.14
C GLY A 45 12.17 -27.36 -3.68
N ARG A 46 11.40 -27.93 -2.72
CA ARG A 46 11.63 -27.73 -1.26
C ARG A 46 13.05 -28.09 -0.83
N ASN A 47 13.65 -29.12 -1.40
CA ASN A 47 15.02 -29.55 -1.09
C ASN A 47 16.04 -28.48 -1.51
N ALA A 48 15.87 -27.89 -2.71
CA ALA A 48 16.74 -26.81 -3.18
C ALA A 48 16.62 -25.56 -2.29
N VAL A 49 15.41 -25.18 -1.88
CA VAL A 49 15.18 -24.07 -0.95
C VAL A 49 15.84 -24.37 0.43
N GLY A 50 15.77 -25.61 0.92
CA GLY A 50 16.47 -26.06 2.13
C GLY A 50 17.98 -25.86 2.03
N THR A 51 18.59 -26.29 0.94
CA THR A 51 20.04 -26.12 0.67
C THR A 51 20.43 -24.62 0.62
N LEU A 52 19.63 -23.79 -0.01
CA LEU A 52 19.85 -22.34 -0.07
C LEU A 52 19.72 -21.68 1.31
N ARG A 53 18.77 -22.13 2.14
CA ARG A 53 18.60 -21.66 3.52
C ARG A 53 19.84 -21.95 4.37
N GLU A 54 20.37 -23.16 4.31
CA GLU A 54 21.58 -23.53 5.05
C GLU A 54 22.80 -22.73 4.55
N ALA A 55 22.91 -22.50 3.24
CA ALA A 55 23.98 -21.70 2.67
C ALA A 55 23.90 -20.22 3.09
N LEU A 56 22.71 -19.65 3.17
CA LEU A 56 22.50 -18.30 3.73
C LEU A 56 22.89 -18.25 5.21
N LYS A 57 22.38 -19.20 6.02
CA LYS A 57 22.63 -19.29 7.45
C LYS A 57 24.12 -19.39 7.78
N SER A 58 24.89 -20.17 7.02
CA SER A 58 26.34 -20.31 7.19
C SER A 58 27.11 -18.99 6.99
N ARG A 59 26.49 -18.00 6.35
CA ARG A 59 27.04 -16.65 6.15
C ARG A 59 26.37 -15.58 7.01
N GLY A 60 25.56 -15.99 7.99
CA GLY A 60 24.79 -15.04 8.82
C GLY A 60 23.68 -14.31 8.08
N LEU A 61 23.29 -14.83 6.91
CA LEU A 61 22.21 -14.27 6.07
C LEU A 61 20.95 -15.14 6.21
N SER A 62 19.80 -14.58 5.80
CA SER A 62 18.54 -15.30 5.71
C SER A 62 17.77 -14.86 4.48
N PHE A 63 16.86 -15.69 4.01
CA PHE A 63 15.82 -15.23 3.10
C PHE A 63 15.08 -14.03 3.69
N ARG A 64 14.51 -13.20 2.85
CA ARG A 64 13.51 -12.23 3.31
C ARG A 64 12.43 -13.01 4.05
N THR A 65 12.25 -12.71 5.31
CA THR A 65 11.14 -13.30 6.08
C THR A 65 9.84 -12.96 5.38
N GLY A 66 9.16 -13.99 4.86
CA GLY A 66 7.80 -13.83 4.38
C GLY A 66 6.97 -13.24 5.50
N MET A 67 5.97 -12.42 5.15
CA MET A 67 5.05 -11.84 6.13
C MET A 67 4.13 -12.91 6.78
N GLU A 68 4.68 -14.09 7.05
CA GLU A 68 3.95 -15.20 7.68
C GLU A 68 4.40 -15.36 9.13
N ASN A 69 3.48 -14.96 10.03
CA ASN A 69 3.46 -15.29 11.46
C ASN A 69 4.52 -14.64 12.39
N ARG A 70 4.93 -13.40 12.22
CA ARG A 70 5.22 -12.62 13.42
C ARG A 70 3.91 -12.19 14.05
N LYS A 71 3.56 -12.81 15.16
CA LYS A 71 2.46 -12.35 16.01
C LYS A 71 2.66 -10.85 16.25
N MET A 72 1.63 -10.06 15.99
CA MET A 72 1.65 -8.61 16.20
C MET A 72 2.26 -8.27 17.57
N ASP A 73 3.19 -7.32 17.58
CA ASP A 73 3.79 -6.82 18.80
C ASP A 73 2.71 -6.29 19.77
N LYS A 74 2.86 -6.56 21.07
CA LYS A 74 1.90 -6.11 22.10
C LYS A 74 1.71 -4.60 22.09
N THR A 75 2.77 -3.85 21.77
CA THR A 75 2.70 -2.39 21.67
C THR A 75 1.77 -1.97 20.53
N ILE A 76 1.92 -2.58 19.34
CA ILE A 76 1.05 -2.32 18.18
C ILE A 76 -0.39 -2.70 18.51
N ARG A 77 -0.62 -3.87 19.14
CA ARG A 77 -1.97 -4.28 19.58
C ARG A 77 -2.60 -3.23 20.49
N THR A 78 -1.85 -2.78 21.50
CA THR A 78 -2.33 -1.74 22.42
C THR A 78 -2.67 -0.44 21.67
N GLN A 79 -1.88 -0.02 20.67
CA GLN A 79 -2.20 1.18 19.90
C GLN A 79 -3.47 0.98 19.05
N LEU A 80 -3.66 -0.20 18.45
CA LEU A 80 -4.89 -0.52 17.70
C LEU A 80 -6.14 -0.53 18.60
N ASP A 81 -6.02 -0.98 19.83
CA ASP A 81 -7.11 -0.89 20.81
C ASP A 81 -7.39 0.59 21.18
N ASN A 82 -6.33 1.37 21.38
CA ASN A 82 -6.42 2.76 21.80
C ASN A 82 -7.00 3.73 20.74
N ILE A 83 -7.00 3.39 19.44
CA ILE A 83 -7.70 4.23 18.45
C ILE A 83 -9.22 4.27 18.66
N ARG A 84 -9.76 3.36 19.47
CA ARG A 84 -11.18 3.34 19.88
C ARG A 84 -11.42 3.91 21.27
N SER A 85 -10.39 4.46 21.91
CA SER A 85 -10.49 5.06 23.25
C SER A 85 -11.41 6.27 23.24
N GLU A 86 -12.19 6.45 24.31
CA GLU A 86 -12.97 7.68 24.57
C GLU A 86 -12.06 8.82 25.04
N ASP A 87 -10.84 8.53 25.52
CA ASP A 87 -9.83 9.52 25.81
C ASP A 87 -9.17 10.01 24.50
N ALA A 88 -9.49 11.25 24.12
CA ALA A 88 -9.00 11.87 22.90
C ALA A 88 -7.46 11.98 22.85
N GLN A 89 -6.78 12.16 23.99
CA GLN A 89 -5.31 12.24 24.02
C GLN A 89 -4.70 10.85 23.74
N LEU A 90 -5.25 9.82 24.34
CA LEU A 90 -4.83 8.44 24.13
C LEU A 90 -5.11 8.00 22.69
N GLN A 91 -6.29 8.31 22.16
CA GLN A 91 -6.66 8.06 20.76
C GLN A 91 -5.70 8.74 19.78
N ASN A 92 -5.41 10.03 19.98
CA ASN A 92 -4.50 10.78 19.12
C ASN A 92 -3.06 10.25 19.18
N LYS A 93 -2.56 9.90 20.38
CA LYS A 93 -1.23 9.31 20.55
C LYS A 93 -1.12 7.99 19.82
N ALA A 94 -2.14 7.15 19.90
CA ALA A 94 -2.21 5.87 19.21
C ALA A 94 -2.22 6.06 17.68
N TYR A 95 -3.06 6.99 17.18
CA TYR A 95 -3.11 7.37 15.78
C TYR A 95 -1.75 7.80 15.26
N MET A 96 -1.08 8.74 15.91
CA MET A 96 0.23 9.25 15.47
C MET A 96 1.30 8.14 15.45
N SER A 97 1.28 7.25 16.45
CA SER A 97 2.19 6.11 16.55
C SER A 97 1.99 5.14 15.37
N LEU A 98 0.74 4.73 15.11
CA LEU A 98 0.40 3.79 14.03
C LEU A 98 0.64 4.41 12.65
N MET A 99 0.35 5.70 12.46
CA MET A 99 0.63 6.39 11.19
C MET A 99 2.14 6.40 10.89
N LYS A 100 2.98 6.65 11.89
CA LYS A 100 4.44 6.61 11.76
C LYS A 100 4.93 5.18 11.47
N GLU A 101 4.42 4.19 12.18
CA GLU A 101 4.79 2.78 11.97
C GLU A 101 4.44 2.32 10.55
N THR A 102 3.26 2.71 10.06
CA THR A 102 2.78 2.36 8.73
C THR A 102 3.32 3.22 7.59
N GLU A 103 4.26 4.15 7.84
CA GLU A 103 5.03 4.81 6.77
C GLU A 103 5.88 3.82 5.99
N LYS A 104 6.27 2.71 6.62
CA LYS A 104 6.95 1.59 5.99
C LYS A 104 6.00 0.41 5.83
N SER A 105 6.43 -0.58 5.05
CA SER A 105 5.71 -1.85 5.01
C SER A 105 5.83 -2.56 6.35
N VAL A 106 4.71 -3.13 6.81
CA VAL A 106 4.59 -3.84 8.08
C VAL A 106 4.13 -5.28 7.85
N ASP A 107 4.53 -6.21 8.70
CA ASP A 107 4.20 -7.63 8.59
C ASP A 107 2.88 -8.00 9.27
N TRP A 108 2.40 -7.19 10.20
CA TRP A 108 1.15 -7.38 10.95
C TRP A 108 -0.12 -6.86 10.24
N ALA A 109 0.00 -6.31 9.02
CA ALA A 109 -1.12 -5.66 8.33
C ALA A 109 -2.40 -6.52 8.32
N TYR A 110 -2.29 -7.82 8.03
CA TYR A 110 -3.45 -8.70 7.94
C TYR A 110 -4.05 -9.10 9.28
N GLU A 111 -3.30 -8.99 10.39
CA GLU A 111 -3.84 -9.22 11.73
C GLU A 111 -4.79 -8.08 12.16
N ALA A 112 -4.54 -6.85 11.69
CA ALA A 112 -5.37 -5.69 11.97
C ALA A 112 -6.43 -5.42 10.88
N TRP A 113 -6.33 -6.07 9.71
CA TRP A 113 -7.09 -5.68 8.52
C TRP A 113 -8.60 -5.68 8.72
N ASP A 114 -9.14 -6.80 9.21
CA ASP A 114 -10.61 -6.95 9.35
C ASP A 114 -11.16 -5.96 10.37
N GLU A 115 -10.46 -5.75 11.45
CA GLU A 115 -10.78 -4.77 12.49
C GLU A 115 -10.74 -3.32 11.97
N LEU A 116 -9.78 -2.97 11.10
CA LEU A 116 -9.72 -1.66 10.46
C LEU A 116 -10.85 -1.48 9.42
N ILE A 117 -11.19 -2.52 8.67
CA ILE A 117 -12.34 -2.51 7.75
C ILE A 117 -13.66 -2.31 8.51
N GLU A 118 -13.86 -3.00 9.64
CA GLU A 118 -15.02 -2.80 10.51
C GLU A 118 -15.06 -1.37 11.05
N GLY A 119 -13.91 -0.82 11.43
CA GLY A 119 -13.77 0.54 11.91
C GLY A 119 -14.19 1.63 10.92
N LEU A 120 -14.28 1.35 9.62
CA LEU A 120 -14.75 2.31 8.61
C LEU A 120 -16.24 2.68 8.78
N THR A 121 -17.00 1.88 9.51
CA THR A 121 -18.43 2.12 9.80
C THR A 121 -18.70 2.38 11.28
N HIS A 122 -17.65 2.65 12.06
CA HIS A 122 -17.78 2.92 13.49
C HIS A 122 -18.62 4.17 13.76
N LYS A 123 -19.35 4.19 14.90
CA LYS A 123 -20.19 5.33 15.31
C LYS A 123 -19.41 6.63 15.46
N ASP A 124 -18.18 6.55 15.99
CA ASP A 124 -17.26 7.68 16.13
C ASP A 124 -16.55 7.97 14.79
N ASN A 125 -16.70 9.18 14.31
CA ASN A 125 -16.10 9.65 13.07
C ASN A 125 -14.56 9.75 13.12
N HIS A 126 -13.96 9.94 14.29
CA HIS A 126 -12.50 9.92 14.44
C HIS A 126 -11.96 8.50 14.18
N VAL A 127 -12.63 7.48 14.71
CA VAL A 127 -12.28 6.08 14.45
C VAL A 127 -12.38 5.79 12.95
N ARG A 128 -13.48 6.21 12.27
CA ARG A 128 -13.63 6.04 10.83
C ARG A 128 -12.48 6.69 10.05
N ALA A 129 -12.12 7.92 10.41
CA ALA A 129 -11.02 8.65 9.78
C ALA A 129 -9.66 7.96 9.99
N ILE A 130 -9.38 7.51 11.22
CA ILE A 130 -8.13 6.83 11.56
C ILE A 130 -8.02 5.50 10.78
N CYS A 131 -9.07 4.68 10.81
CA CYS A 131 -9.10 3.41 10.09
C CYS A 131 -8.92 3.60 8.58
N GLY A 132 -9.58 4.61 7.99
CA GLY A 132 -9.41 4.94 6.57
C GLY A 132 -7.99 5.33 6.21
N GLN A 133 -7.33 6.12 7.04
CA GLN A 133 -5.95 6.53 6.82
C GLN A 133 -4.95 5.37 7.01
N LEU A 134 -5.14 4.54 8.03
CA LEU A 134 -4.31 3.36 8.26
C LEU A 134 -4.43 2.36 7.10
N LEU A 135 -5.65 2.07 6.62
CA LEU A 135 -5.86 1.19 5.46
C LEU A 135 -5.19 1.75 4.19
N GLY A 136 -5.22 3.08 4.00
CA GLY A 136 -4.46 3.72 2.93
C GLY A 136 -2.96 3.44 3.04
N ASN A 137 -2.37 3.63 4.23
CA ASN A 137 -0.96 3.34 4.47
C ASN A 137 -0.61 1.86 4.28
N LEU A 138 -1.51 0.94 4.68
CA LEU A 138 -1.31 -0.50 4.58
C LEU A 138 -1.39 -1.05 3.14
N GLY A 139 -1.77 -0.23 2.16
CA GLY A 139 -1.81 -0.65 0.76
C GLY A 139 -0.48 -1.23 0.24
N LYS A 140 0.66 -0.74 0.72
CA LYS A 140 1.99 -1.29 0.41
C LYS A 140 2.35 -2.56 1.20
N SER A 141 1.56 -2.91 2.23
CA SER A 141 1.70 -4.10 3.07
C SER A 141 0.67 -5.17 2.70
N ASP A 142 0.12 -5.11 1.49
CA ASP A 142 -0.95 -6.01 1.00
C ASP A 142 -0.50 -6.92 -0.17
N PRO A 143 0.46 -7.83 0.04
CA PRO A 143 0.95 -8.72 -1.01
C PRO A 143 -0.10 -9.70 -1.53
N LYS A 144 -1.17 -9.99 -0.75
CA LYS A 144 -2.27 -10.88 -1.16
C LYS A 144 -3.40 -10.13 -1.88
N GLY A 145 -3.34 -8.80 -1.97
CA GLY A 145 -4.31 -7.98 -2.69
C GLY A 145 -5.70 -7.91 -2.02
N ARG A 146 -5.78 -7.96 -0.68
CA ARG A 146 -7.06 -7.83 0.04
C ARG A 146 -7.77 -6.52 -0.28
N MET A 147 -7.00 -5.45 -0.53
CA MET A 147 -7.54 -4.15 -0.89
C MET A 147 -8.41 -4.18 -2.14
N PHE A 148 -8.15 -5.07 -3.11
CA PHE A 148 -9.02 -5.19 -4.29
C PHE A 148 -10.47 -5.54 -3.94
N LYS A 149 -10.68 -6.30 -2.88
CA LYS A 149 -12.01 -6.66 -2.37
C LYS A 149 -12.62 -5.55 -1.49
N ASP A 150 -11.79 -4.85 -0.73
CA ASP A 150 -12.24 -3.94 0.33
C ASP A 150 -12.18 -2.46 -0.07
N PHE A 151 -11.64 -2.12 -1.25
CA PHE A 151 -11.43 -0.74 -1.70
C PHE A 151 -12.72 0.08 -1.76
N ASP A 152 -13.83 -0.51 -2.18
CA ASP A 152 -15.12 0.19 -2.24
C ASP A 152 -15.59 0.63 -0.85
N LYS A 153 -15.28 -0.15 0.21
CA LYS A 153 -15.58 0.22 1.59
C LYS A 153 -14.73 1.42 2.03
N LEU A 154 -13.44 1.42 1.68
CA LEU A 154 -12.54 2.54 1.95
C LEU A 154 -12.98 3.78 1.16
N LEU A 155 -13.30 3.64 -0.12
CA LEU A 155 -13.77 4.73 -0.97
C LEU A 155 -15.09 5.33 -0.47
N ALA A 156 -15.97 4.51 0.13
CA ALA A 156 -17.24 4.98 0.71
C ALA A 156 -17.03 6.01 1.83
N VAL A 157 -15.95 5.88 2.64
CA VAL A 157 -15.63 6.86 3.69
C VAL A 157 -15.31 8.25 3.12
N THR A 158 -14.90 8.34 1.85
CA THR A 158 -14.72 9.66 1.19
C THR A 158 -16.04 10.42 0.97
N LYS A 159 -17.17 9.79 1.32
CA LYS A 159 -18.53 10.36 1.31
C LYS A 159 -19.14 10.44 2.71
N ASP A 160 -18.29 10.35 3.75
CA ASP A 160 -18.75 10.42 5.14
C ASP A 160 -19.56 11.71 5.39
N GLU A 161 -20.60 11.62 6.22
CA GLU A 161 -21.43 12.78 6.64
C GLU A 161 -20.60 13.88 7.31
N LYS A 162 -19.56 13.49 8.05
CA LYS A 162 -18.56 14.40 8.60
C LYS A 162 -17.51 14.69 7.56
N PHE A 163 -17.60 15.83 6.91
CA PHE A 163 -16.73 16.21 5.81
C PHE A 163 -15.22 16.11 6.13
N VAL A 164 -14.84 16.39 7.39
CA VAL A 164 -13.44 16.27 7.84
C VAL A 164 -12.97 14.80 7.74
N THR A 165 -13.80 13.84 8.16
CA THR A 165 -13.54 12.40 8.05
C THR A 165 -13.40 11.97 6.60
N ALA A 166 -14.36 12.38 5.75
CA ALA A 166 -14.32 12.14 4.32
C ALA A 166 -13.02 12.63 3.69
N ARG A 167 -12.62 13.84 4.07
CA ARG A 167 -11.45 14.51 3.54
C ARG A 167 -10.15 13.86 3.97
N HIS A 168 -10.00 13.47 5.24
CA HIS A 168 -8.81 12.77 5.74
C HIS A 168 -8.60 11.44 5.01
N THR A 169 -9.66 10.69 4.81
CA THR A 169 -9.59 9.42 4.06
C THR A 169 -9.25 9.70 2.60
N LEU A 170 -9.90 10.67 1.96
CA LEU A 170 -9.64 11.03 0.57
C LEU A 170 -8.18 11.44 0.34
N GLN A 171 -7.64 12.31 1.19
CA GLN A 171 -6.25 12.79 1.08
C GLN A 171 -5.20 11.70 1.29
N ASN A 172 -5.57 10.55 1.84
CA ASN A 172 -4.65 9.46 2.13
C ASN A 172 -4.80 8.24 1.19
N ILE A 173 -5.94 8.10 0.49
CA ILE A 173 -6.31 6.91 -0.30
C ILE A 173 -5.32 6.61 -1.44
N TRP A 174 -4.61 7.61 -1.96
CA TRP A 174 -3.61 7.44 -3.01
C TRP A 174 -2.49 6.47 -2.62
N LYS A 175 -2.21 6.33 -1.32
CA LYS A 175 -1.16 5.43 -0.80
C LYS A 175 -1.46 3.95 -1.06
N VAL A 176 -2.73 3.59 -1.25
CA VAL A 176 -3.11 2.25 -1.72
C VAL A 176 -2.41 1.93 -3.04
N GLY A 177 -2.23 2.91 -3.92
CA GLY A 177 -1.52 2.75 -5.19
C GLY A 177 -0.04 2.39 -5.07
N LEU A 178 0.56 2.54 -3.86
CA LEU A 178 1.94 2.11 -3.60
C LEU A 178 2.09 0.59 -3.54
N GLY A 179 0.99 -0.17 -3.53
CA GLY A 179 0.96 -1.63 -3.60
C GLY A 179 1.27 -2.23 -5.00
N GLY A 180 1.53 -1.39 -6.01
CA GLY A 180 1.92 -1.82 -7.35
C GLY A 180 0.93 -1.40 -8.45
N LYS A 181 1.22 -1.77 -9.73
CA LYS A 181 0.48 -1.26 -10.90
C LYS A 181 -1.03 -1.50 -10.81
N LYS A 182 -1.49 -2.70 -10.45
CA LYS A 182 -2.92 -2.99 -10.30
C LYS A 182 -3.60 -2.12 -9.22
N SER A 183 -2.88 -1.83 -8.13
CA SER A 183 -3.37 -0.94 -7.07
C SER A 183 -3.43 0.51 -7.54
N GLN A 184 -2.51 0.96 -8.40
CA GLN A 184 -2.58 2.27 -9.04
C GLN A 184 -3.83 2.40 -9.91
N GLU A 185 -4.11 1.42 -10.76
CA GLU A 185 -5.30 1.37 -11.61
C GLU A 185 -6.59 1.41 -10.76
N LEU A 186 -6.64 0.66 -9.66
CA LEU A 186 -7.76 0.65 -8.72
C LEU A 186 -8.01 2.04 -8.12
N VAL A 187 -6.96 2.68 -7.61
CA VAL A 187 -7.03 4.03 -7.01
C VAL A 187 -7.45 5.06 -8.05
N VAL A 188 -6.83 5.06 -9.23
CA VAL A 188 -7.17 6.01 -10.30
C VAL A 188 -8.62 5.88 -10.71
N LYS A 189 -9.13 4.66 -10.91
CA LYS A 189 -10.54 4.40 -11.23
C LYS A 189 -11.49 4.88 -10.13
N GLY A 190 -11.14 4.62 -8.86
CA GLY A 190 -11.94 5.08 -7.72
C GLY A 190 -11.98 6.60 -7.60
N LEU A 191 -10.84 7.27 -7.77
CA LEU A 191 -10.75 8.73 -7.72
C LEU A 191 -11.45 9.39 -8.91
N GLU A 192 -11.37 8.82 -10.12
CA GLU A 192 -12.13 9.25 -11.28
C GLU A 192 -13.63 9.18 -11.02
N LYS A 193 -14.12 8.05 -10.52
CA LYS A 193 -15.52 7.86 -10.13
C LYS A 193 -15.94 8.94 -9.12
N ARG A 194 -15.16 9.13 -8.06
CA ARG A 194 -15.42 10.11 -6.99
C ARG A 194 -15.44 11.55 -7.51
N PHE A 195 -14.54 11.91 -8.43
CA PHE A 195 -14.48 13.23 -9.08
C PHE A 195 -15.76 13.54 -9.86
N LYS A 196 -16.29 12.54 -10.58
CA LYS A 196 -17.52 12.69 -11.38
C LYS A 196 -18.78 12.73 -10.52
N GLU A 197 -18.84 11.93 -9.47
CA GLU A 197 -20.02 11.79 -8.62
C GLU A 197 -20.26 12.99 -7.70
N CYS A 198 -19.23 13.73 -7.31
CA CYS A 198 -19.35 14.81 -6.32
C CYS A 198 -20.11 16.04 -6.81
N ILE A 199 -20.53 16.10 -8.07
CA ILE A 199 -21.07 17.33 -8.73
C ILE A 199 -22.23 17.98 -7.97
N LYS A 200 -23.02 17.22 -7.23
CA LYS A 200 -24.15 17.71 -6.41
C LYS A 200 -23.79 17.95 -4.95
N GLU A 201 -22.55 17.67 -4.54
CA GLU A 201 -22.12 17.82 -3.16
C GLU A 201 -21.69 19.26 -2.87
N LYS A 202 -22.03 19.77 -1.68
CA LYS A 202 -21.69 21.13 -1.22
C LYS A 202 -20.21 21.46 -1.37
N ASN A 203 -19.32 20.48 -1.15
CA ASN A 203 -17.88 20.65 -1.17
C ASN A 203 -17.21 20.10 -2.43
N CYS A 204 -17.95 19.94 -3.54
CA CYS A 204 -17.44 19.32 -4.76
C CYS A 204 -16.11 19.90 -5.24
N THR A 205 -15.97 21.22 -5.24
CA THR A 205 -14.75 21.89 -5.70
C THR A 205 -13.53 21.55 -4.84
N LEU A 206 -13.71 21.36 -3.53
CA LEU A 206 -12.65 20.97 -2.61
C LEU A 206 -12.32 19.47 -2.75
N ILE A 207 -13.35 18.63 -2.94
CA ILE A 207 -13.18 17.20 -3.22
C ILE A 207 -12.36 17.01 -4.50
N ARG A 208 -12.69 17.70 -5.57
CA ARG A 208 -11.95 17.66 -6.84
C ARG A 208 -10.51 18.15 -6.70
N TYR A 209 -10.30 19.19 -5.91
CA TYR A 209 -8.95 19.66 -5.59
C TYR A 209 -8.14 18.59 -4.86
N ASP A 210 -8.69 18.01 -3.79
CA ASP A 210 -8.03 16.95 -3.02
C ASP A 210 -7.74 15.71 -3.90
N ILE A 211 -8.64 15.35 -4.83
CA ILE A 211 -8.39 14.29 -5.82
C ILE A 211 -7.22 14.64 -6.73
N SER A 212 -7.14 15.89 -7.21
CA SER A 212 -6.02 16.33 -8.05
C SER A 212 -4.68 16.23 -7.29
N VAL A 213 -4.68 16.57 -5.99
CA VAL A 213 -3.50 16.40 -5.12
C VAL A 213 -3.16 14.92 -4.91
N CYS A 214 -4.17 14.06 -4.70
CA CYS A 214 -3.96 12.62 -4.55
C CYS A 214 -3.31 12.00 -5.79
N LEU A 215 -3.83 12.33 -6.97
CA LEU A 215 -3.27 11.85 -8.24
C LEU A 215 -1.85 12.38 -8.45
N ARG A 216 -1.57 13.63 -8.05
CA ARG A 216 -0.23 14.19 -8.10
C ARG A 216 0.73 13.46 -7.16
N ASN A 217 0.35 13.21 -5.91
CA ASN A 217 1.15 12.46 -4.95
C ASN A 217 1.45 11.04 -5.45
N LEU A 218 0.47 10.39 -6.06
CA LEU A 218 0.64 9.06 -6.62
C LEU A 218 1.58 9.09 -7.84
N TYR A 219 1.45 10.10 -8.70
CA TYR A 219 2.38 10.32 -9.81
C TYR A 219 3.81 10.57 -9.33
N ASP A 220 4.01 11.44 -8.35
CA ASP A 220 5.34 11.76 -7.81
C ASP A 220 6.02 10.52 -7.19
N ALA A 221 5.23 9.62 -6.61
CA ALA A 221 5.72 8.38 -6.02
C ALA A 221 5.99 7.25 -7.05
N THR A 222 5.34 7.28 -8.22
CA THR A 222 5.35 6.14 -9.15
C THR A 222 5.85 6.50 -10.55
N THR A 223 5.91 7.79 -10.88
CA THR A 223 6.29 8.35 -12.19
C THR A 223 5.47 7.82 -13.39
N SER A 224 4.26 7.31 -13.14
CA SER A 224 3.38 6.76 -14.18
C SER A 224 2.72 7.86 -15.00
N SER A 225 3.04 7.95 -16.30
CA SER A 225 2.42 8.91 -17.22
C SER A 225 0.90 8.77 -17.31
N GLU A 226 0.38 7.54 -17.22
CA GLU A 226 -1.06 7.23 -17.25
C GLU A 226 -1.83 7.96 -16.13
N ILE A 227 -1.21 8.09 -14.94
CA ILE A 227 -1.81 8.82 -13.81
C ILE A 227 -1.89 10.32 -14.11
N LYS A 228 -0.81 10.89 -14.68
CA LYS A 228 -0.76 12.30 -15.06
C LYS A 228 -1.78 12.62 -16.15
N GLU A 229 -1.85 11.79 -17.19
CA GLU A 229 -2.80 11.94 -18.29
C GLU A 229 -4.24 11.92 -17.77
N LYS A 230 -4.58 10.94 -16.92
CA LYS A 230 -5.91 10.84 -16.30
C LYS A 230 -6.24 12.07 -15.43
N ALA A 231 -5.28 12.56 -14.66
CA ALA A 231 -5.50 13.73 -13.83
C ALA A 231 -5.78 15.00 -14.68
N LEU A 232 -5.05 15.20 -15.77
CA LEU A 232 -5.26 16.30 -16.69
C LEU A 232 -6.64 16.18 -17.40
N GLU A 233 -7.01 14.97 -17.83
CA GLU A 233 -8.34 14.69 -18.38
C GLU A 233 -9.46 15.07 -17.40
N LEU A 234 -9.33 14.71 -16.12
CA LEU A 234 -10.32 15.05 -15.10
C LEU A 234 -10.41 16.55 -14.86
N ILE A 235 -9.28 17.27 -14.89
CA ILE A 235 -9.26 18.74 -14.74
C ILE A 235 -10.04 19.41 -15.89
N GLU A 236 -9.96 18.86 -17.10
CA GLU A 236 -10.72 19.38 -18.26
C GLU A 236 -12.25 19.28 -18.08
N LEU A 237 -12.73 18.33 -17.24
CA LEU A 237 -14.16 18.21 -16.93
C LEU A 237 -14.70 19.34 -16.03
N GLU A 238 -13.82 20.11 -15.37
CA GLU A 238 -14.24 21.25 -14.56
C GLU A 238 -14.68 22.42 -15.47
N LYS A 239 -15.91 22.87 -15.26
CA LYS A 239 -16.52 23.95 -16.07
C LYS A 239 -16.18 25.33 -15.54
N ASP A 240 -15.98 25.46 -14.23
CA ASP A 240 -15.59 26.72 -13.61
C ASP A 240 -14.10 26.99 -13.83
N VAL A 241 -13.80 28.01 -14.63
CA VAL A 241 -12.43 28.39 -15.02
C VAL A 241 -11.53 28.67 -13.80
N LYS A 242 -12.06 29.27 -12.73
CA LYS A 242 -11.32 29.54 -11.51
C LYS A 242 -10.86 28.23 -10.84
N TYR A 243 -11.75 27.27 -10.71
CA TYR A 243 -11.42 25.98 -10.08
C TYR A 243 -10.58 25.10 -11.01
N LYS A 244 -10.87 25.09 -12.31
CA LYS A 244 -10.00 24.43 -13.30
C LYS A 244 -8.55 24.89 -13.20
N ASN A 245 -8.33 26.21 -13.16
CA ASN A 245 -7.00 26.78 -12.99
C ASN A 245 -6.39 26.38 -11.64
N LYS A 246 -7.17 26.37 -10.56
CA LYS A 246 -6.72 25.95 -9.24
C LYS A 246 -6.23 24.50 -9.24
N TYR A 247 -6.96 23.57 -9.87
CA TYR A 247 -6.55 22.18 -10.00
C TYR A 247 -5.28 22.04 -10.86
N ALA A 248 -5.20 22.78 -11.95
CA ALA A 248 -4.05 22.78 -12.83
C ALA A 248 -2.76 23.27 -12.14
N THR A 249 -2.85 24.14 -11.11
CA THR A 249 -1.65 24.58 -10.36
C THR A 249 -0.92 23.43 -9.68
N VAL A 250 -1.63 22.36 -9.30
CA VAL A 250 -1.06 21.15 -8.68
C VAL A 250 -0.09 20.45 -9.65
N TRP A 251 -0.24 20.66 -10.96
CA TRP A 251 0.52 19.97 -12.02
C TRP A 251 1.55 20.86 -12.74
N LYS A 252 1.69 22.12 -12.34
CA LYS A 252 2.60 23.10 -12.99
C LYS A 252 4.07 23.01 -12.53
N LYS A 253 4.42 22.05 -11.67
CA LYS A 253 5.81 21.87 -11.21
C LYS A 253 6.49 20.75 -11.97
#